data_6a9b937def3cbb81b816e3f821b93e1f
#
_entry.id   6a9b937def3cbb81b816e3f821b93e1f
#
_cell.length_a   1.000
_cell.length_b   1.000
_cell.length_c   1.000
_cell.angle_alpha   90.00
_cell.angle_beta   90.00
_cell.angle_gamma   90.00
#
_symmetry.space_group_name_H-M   'P 1'
#
loop_
_entity.id
_entity.type
_entity.pdbx_description
1 polymer ?
#
loop_
_entity_poly.entity_id
_entity_poly.type
_entity_poly.pdbx_seq_one_letter_code
_entity_poly.pdbx_strand_id
1 'polypeptide(L)'
;EKLEFYPKVFRNLGFIRSKLDFEFVMVTNQDGLGTSSFPEETFWPAHNLMLKTLEGEGITFDEILIDRSFPEDNAPTRKPRTGMLTKYLDNPEYDLAGSFVIGDRPTDVELAKNIGCRAIYLQDSTEALKEKGLEEVCVLATTDWDRIAEFLFAGERKAEVRRTTKETDIYVALNLDGNGTCDIFTGLGFFDHMLEQIGKHSGMDLTIRVKGDLEVDEHHTIEDTAIALGECIYQALGSKRGIERYGYALPMDDCLCQVCLDFGGRPWLVWDAEFK
;
A
#
# COMPACT_ATOMS: atom_id res chain seq x y z
N GLU A 1 19.02 -21.56 -15.73
CA GLU A 1 17.90 -20.89 -15.07
C GLU A 1 17.11 -20.10 -16.10
N LYS A 2 15.80 -19.98 -15.90
CA LYS A 2 14.93 -19.15 -16.75
C LYS A 2 14.84 -17.77 -16.15
N LEU A 3 15.13 -16.74 -16.93
CA LEU A 3 14.85 -15.36 -16.57
C LEU A 3 13.38 -15.08 -16.88
N GLU A 4 12.62 -14.69 -15.87
CA GLU A 4 11.22 -14.30 -15.98
C GLU A 4 11.00 -12.94 -15.33
N PHE A 5 10.20 -12.09 -15.96
CA PHE A 5 9.83 -10.80 -15.43
C PHE A 5 8.37 -10.81 -14.99
N TYR A 6 8.05 -10.11 -13.93
CA TYR A 6 6.66 -9.89 -13.54
C TYR A 6 5.89 -9.19 -14.65
N PRO A 7 4.61 -9.54 -14.85
CA PRO A 7 3.75 -8.81 -15.78
C PRO A 7 3.78 -7.30 -15.50
N LYS A 8 3.82 -6.49 -16.56
CA LYS A 8 3.78 -5.02 -16.51
C LYS A 8 4.96 -4.34 -15.79
N VAL A 9 5.99 -5.09 -15.35
CA VAL A 9 7.12 -4.54 -14.58
C VAL A 9 7.88 -3.45 -15.35
N PHE A 10 8.12 -3.62 -16.64
CA PHE A 10 8.85 -2.63 -17.44
C PHE A 10 8.13 -1.29 -17.51
N ARG A 11 6.83 -1.30 -17.83
CA ARG A 11 6.02 -0.09 -17.90
C ARG A 11 6.03 0.66 -16.57
N ASN A 12 5.85 -0.06 -15.48
CA ASN A 12 5.70 0.54 -14.17
C ASN A 12 7.03 0.97 -13.54
N LEU A 13 8.10 0.19 -13.67
CA LEU A 13 9.44 0.64 -13.27
C LEU A 13 9.90 1.84 -14.10
N GLY A 14 9.65 1.85 -15.42
CA GLY A 14 9.93 2.99 -16.28
C GLY A 14 9.15 4.24 -15.87
N PHE A 15 7.87 4.09 -15.49
CA PHE A 15 7.08 5.17 -14.94
C PHE A 15 7.67 5.70 -13.63
N ILE A 16 7.96 4.82 -12.66
CA ILE A 16 8.54 5.19 -11.37
C ILE A 16 9.87 5.91 -11.60
N ARG A 17 10.77 5.35 -12.42
CA ARG A 17 12.09 5.94 -12.72
C ARG A 17 12.00 7.32 -13.36
N SER A 18 11.01 7.56 -14.23
CA SER A 18 10.89 8.81 -14.99
C SER A 18 10.04 9.89 -14.33
N LYS A 19 9.16 9.54 -13.37
CA LYS A 19 8.15 10.43 -12.79
C LYS A 19 8.31 10.68 -11.30
N LEU A 20 9.03 9.80 -10.60
CA LEU A 20 9.24 9.90 -9.17
C LEU A 20 10.73 10.10 -8.86
N ASP A 21 11.02 10.79 -7.77
CA ASP A 21 12.39 11.09 -7.34
C ASP A 21 12.94 9.97 -6.45
N PHE A 22 13.19 8.79 -7.07
CA PHE A 22 13.79 7.66 -6.41
C PHE A 22 15.12 7.27 -7.05
N GLU A 23 16.14 7.00 -6.22
CA GLU A 23 17.28 6.20 -6.63
C GLU A 23 16.92 4.73 -6.64
N PHE A 24 17.34 4.00 -7.69
CA PHE A 24 17.12 2.57 -7.80
C PHE A 24 18.36 1.80 -7.35
N VAL A 25 18.24 1.07 -6.26
CA VAL A 25 19.32 0.25 -5.70
C VAL A 25 18.91 -1.21 -5.73
N MET A 26 19.67 -2.03 -6.44
CA MET A 26 19.48 -3.48 -6.44
C MET A 26 20.28 -4.09 -5.29
N VAL A 27 19.61 -4.85 -4.43
CA VAL A 27 20.24 -5.54 -3.30
C VAL A 27 19.91 -7.04 -3.38
N THR A 28 20.90 -7.89 -3.62
CA THR A 28 20.67 -9.31 -3.82
C THR A 28 21.67 -10.19 -3.08
N ASN A 29 21.19 -11.30 -2.50
CA ASN A 29 22.04 -12.39 -1.99
C ASN A 29 22.20 -13.45 -3.07
N GLN A 30 23.42 -13.78 -3.40
CA GLN A 30 23.78 -14.82 -4.38
C GLN A 30 24.71 -15.84 -3.71
N ASP A 31 24.09 -16.83 -3.06
CA ASP A 31 24.74 -17.77 -2.15
C ASP A 31 25.88 -18.53 -2.83
N GLY A 32 27.11 -18.26 -2.38
CA GLY A 32 28.31 -18.90 -2.88
C GLY A 32 28.73 -18.51 -4.30
N LEU A 33 28.29 -17.35 -4.80
CA LEU A 33 28.71 -16.85 -6.11
C LEU A 33 30.25 -16.72 -6.19
N GLY A 34 30.83 -17.33 -7.22
CA GLY A 34 32.28 -17.44 -7.43
C GLY A 34 32.88 -18.70 -6.85
N THR A 35 32.09 -19.57 -6.22
CA THR A 35 32.55 -20.91 -5.77
C THR A 35 32.23 -22.00 -6.78
N SER A 36 32.68 -23.22 -6.52
CA SER A 36 32.35 -24.37 -7.38
C SER A 36 30.87 -24.74 -7.36
N SER A 37 30.12 -24.35 -6.32
CA SER A 37 28.67 -24.58 -6.23
C SER A 37 27.86 -23.57 -7.04
N PHE A 38 28.40 -22.35 -7.25
CA PHE A 38 27.76 -21.32 -8.06
C PHE A 38 28.82 -20.53 -8.85
N PRO A 39 29.33 -21.09 -9.98
CA PRO A 39 30.34 -20.45 -10.81
C PRO A 39 29.85 -19.14 -11.42
N GLU A 40 30.74 -18.16 -11.53
CA GLU A 40 30.43 -16.84 -12.10
C GLU A 40 29.89 -16.92 -13.53
N GLU A 41 30.34 -17.87 -14.32
CA GLU A 41 29.92 -18.11 -15.70
C GLU A 41 28.43 -18.46 -15.79
N THR A 42 27.81 -18.94 -14.73
CA THR A 42 26.36 -19.26 -14.67
C THR A 42 25.52 -18.07 -14.23
N PHE A 43 26.08 -17.13 -13.52
CA PHE A 43 25.38 -15.96 -13.00
C PHE A 43 25.39 -14.77 -13.97
N TRP A 44 26.58 -14.34 -14.39
CA TRP A 44 26.75 -13.09 -15.14
C TRP A 44 25.99 -13.02 -16.47
N PRO A 45 25.87 -14.10 -17.28
CA PRO A 45 25.09 -14.01 -18.53
C PRO A 45 23.64 -13.66 -18.30
N ALA A 46 22.98 -14.28 -17.32
CA ALA A 46 21.58 -13.99 -17.00
C ALA A 46 21.41 -12.61 -16.36
N HIS A 47 22.29 -12.27 -15.43
CA HIS A 47 22.29 -10.97 -14.76
C HIS A 47 22.50 -9.81 -15.74
N ASN A 48 23.49 -9.91 -16.62
CA ASN A 48 23.78 -8.90 -17.62
C ASN A 48 22.66 -8.80 -18.69
N LEU A 49 22.02 -9.92 -19.04
CA LEU A 49 20.86 -9.90 -19.95
C LEU A 49 19.69 -9.17 -19.31
N MET A 50 19.41 -9.43 -18.03
CA MET A 50 18.38 -8.71 -17.25
C MET A 50 18.65 -7.21 -17.26
N LEU A 51 19.85 -6.79 -16.88
CA LEU A 51 20.23 -5.36 -16.82
C LEU A 51 20.13 -4.70 -18.19
N LYS A 52 20.64 -5.35 -19.25
CA LYS A 52 20.55 -4.84 -20.63
C LYS A 52 19.10 -4.71 -21.10
N THR A 53 18.25 -5.65 -20.72
CA THR A 53 16.83 -5.60 -21.07
C THR A 53 16.14 -4.41 -20.38
N LEU A 54 16.40 -4.21 -19.09
CA LEU A 54 15.88 -3.08 -18.32
C LEU A 54 16.40 -1.73 -18.85
N GLU A 55 17.70 -1.65 -19.17
CA GLU A 55 18.32 -0.46 -19.76
C GLU A 55 17.70 -0.09 -21.10
N GLY A 56 17.38 -1.10 -21.94
CA GLY A 56 16.67 -0.92 -23.21
C GLY A 56 15.28 -0.28 -23.07
N GLU A 57 14.65 -0.45 -21.90
CA GLU A 57 13.38 0.16 -21.53
C GLU A 57 13.56 1.48 -20.69
N GLY A 58 14.79 2.00 -20.63
CA GLY A 58 15.12 3.23 -19.88
C GLY A 58 15.17 3.05 -18.34
N ILE A 59 15.25 1.81 -17.88
CA ILE A 59 15.29 1.46 -16.46
C ILE A 59 16.73 1.14 -16.08
N THR A 60 17.37 2.03 -15.31
CA THR A 60 18.75 1.88 -14.83
C THR A 60 18.79 1.87 -13.31
N PHE A 61 19.71 1.11 -12.74
CA PHE A 61 20.02 1.11 -11.32
C PHE A 61 21.18 2.07 -11.03
N ASP A 62 21.04 2.88 -9.99
CA ASP A 62 22.07 3.80 -9.53
C ASP A 62 23.18 3.03 -8.79
N GLU A 63 22.82 1.90 -8.16
CA GLU A 63 23.78 1.01 -7.51
C GLU A 63 23.27 -0.46 -7.55
N ILE A 64 24.21 -1.41 -7.66
CA ILE A 64 23.93 -2.84 -7.64
C ILE A 64 24.83 -3.49 -6.57
N LEU A 65 24.21 -4.03 -5.53
CA LEU A 65 24.87 -4.60 -4.36
C LEU A 65 24.59 -6.11 -4.31
N ILE A 66 25.65 -6.89 -4.40
CA ILE A 66 25.58 -8.35 -4.46
C ILE A 66 26.35 -8.94 -3.26
N ASP A 67 25.63 -9.57 -2.35
CA ASP A 67 26.25 -10.41 -1.32
C ASP A 67 26.46 -11.81 -1.86
N ARG A 68 27.68 -12.36 -1.66
CA ARG A 68 28.11 -13.66 -2.16
C ARG A 68 28.22 -14.73 -1.09
N SER A 69 27.96 -14.36 0.17
CA SER A 69 28.13 -15.24 1.32
C SER A 69 27.05 -16.30 1.40
N PHE A 70 27.36 -17.40 2.06
CA PHE A 70 26.37 -18.37 2.47
C PHE A 70 25.63 -17.91 3.75
N PRO A 71 24.43 -18.45 4.03
CA PRO A 71 23.69 -18.12 5.25
C PRO A 71 24.48 -18.34 6.56
N GLU A 72 25.27 -19.41 6.61
CA GLU A 72 26.11 -19.80 7.74
C GLU A 72 27.30 -18.87 8.01
N ASP A 73 27.75 -18.11 7.01
CA ASP A 73 28.84 -17.14 7.15
C ASP A 73 28.44 -15.95 8.03
N ASN A 74 27.14 -15.75 8.23
CA ASN A 74 26.60 -14.64 9.01
C ASN A 74 27.16 -13.26 8.61
N ALA A 75 27.50 -13.07 7.33
CA ALA A 75 28.11 -11.87 6.82
C ALA A 75 27.24 -10.62 7.11
N PRO A 76 27.85 -9.49 7.52
CA PRO A 76 27.10 -8.25 7.78
C PRO A 76 26.46 -7.65 6.52
N THR A 77 26.94 -8.03 5.34
CA THR A 77 26.49 -7.59 4.04
C THR A 77 25.26 -8.36 3.53
N ARG A 78 25.00 -9.55 4.09
CA ARG A 78 23.90 -10.41 3.67
C ARG A 78 22.55 -9.92 4.19
N LYS A 79 21.55 -9.74 3.29
CA LYS A 79 20.17 -9.45 3.69
C LYS A 79 19.64 -10.51 4.67
N PRO A 80 18.93 -10.13 5.75
CA PRO A 80 18.37 -8.81 6.05
C PRO A 80 19.30 -7.83 6.77
N ARG A 81 20.61 -8.10 6.88
CA ARG A 81 21.56 -7.16 7.46
C ARG A 81 21.89 -6.04 6.47
N THR A 82 22.33 -4.91 7.01
CA THR A 82 22.43 -3.64 6.29
C THR A 82 23.84 -3.24 5.87
N GLY A 83 24.81 -4.14 6.02
CA GLY A 83 26.24 -3.82 5.83
C GLY A 83 26.61 -3.31 4.42
N MET A 84 25.84 -3.66 3.39
CA MET A 84 26.01 -3.08 2.03
C MET A 84 25.39 -1.69 1.88
N LEU A 85 24.57 -1.25 2.84
CA LEU A 85 23.73 -0.05 2.73
C LEU A 85 24.18 1.10 3.64
N THR A 86 25.38 1.00 4.22
CA THR A 86 25.94 2.01 5.13
C THR A 86 26.01 3.40 4.50
N LYS A 87 26.27 3.49 3.19
CA LYS A 87 26.23 4.73 2.41
C LYS A 87 24.91 5.47 2.56
N TYR A 88 23.80 4.73 2.57
CA TYR A 88 22.44 5.30 2.66
C TYR A 88 22.04 5.58 4.11
N LEU A 89 22.45 4.70 5.04
CA LEU A 89 22.16 4.83 6.46
C LEU A 89 22.90 6.00 7.12
N ASP A 90 24.13 6.24 6.69
CA ASP A 90 25.01 7.25 7.28
C ASP A 90 24.88 8.64 6.62
N ASN A 91 24.14 8.75 5.51
CA ASN A 91 23.96 10.01 4.79
C ASN A 91 22.56 10.56 4.99
N PRO A 92 22.40 11.72 5.70
CA PRO A 92 21.11 12.34 5.97
C PRO A 92 20.42 12.94 4.74
N GLU A 93 21.08 12.97 3.56
CA GLU A 93 20.46 13.43 2.31
C GLU A 93 19.44 12.42 1.78
N TYR A 94 19.52 11.14 2.21
CA TYR A 94 18.55 10.12 1.83
C TYR A 94 17.36 10.11 2.80
N ASP A 95 16.16 10.25 2.25
CA ASP A 95 14.90 10.09 2.99
C ASP A 95 14.57 8.60 3.12
N LEU A 96 15.10 7.96 4.16
CA LEU A 96 14.82 6.54 4.43
C LEU A 96 13.35 6.30 4.80
N ALA A 97 12.71 7.23 5.48
CA ALA A 97 11.29 7.10 5.84
C ALA A 97 10.38 7.13 4.60
N GLY A 98 10.76 7.88 3.58
CA GLY A 98 10.10 7.93 2.26
C GLY A 98 10.58 6.85 1.29
N SER A 99 11.55 6.02 1.67
CA SER A 99 12.11 4.94 0.84
C SER A 99 11.36 3.61 1.00
N PHE A 100 11.53 2.71 0.02
CA PHE A 100 10.87 1.40 0.01
C PHE A 100 11.83 0.28 -0.38
N VAL A 101 11.72 -0.85 0.29
CA VAL A 101 12.24 -2.13 -0.22
C VAL A 101 11.11 -2.87 -0.91
N ILE A 102 11.31 -3.24 -2.18
CA ILE A 102 10.38 -4.04 -2.97
C ILE A 102 10.99 -5.43 -3.13
N GLY A 103 10.33 -6.47 -2.63
CA GLY A 103 10.87 -7.83 -2.68
C GLY A 103 9.83 -8.91 -2.41
N ASP A 104 10.16 -10.14 -2.75
CA ASP A 104 9.26 -11.30 -2.71
C ASP A 104 9.44 -12.20 -1.47
N ARG A 105 10.41 -11.87 -0.60
CA ARG A 105 10.75 -12.68 0.58
C ARG A 105 10.55 -11.90 1.88
N PRO A 106 10.17 -12.58 2.97
CA PRO A 106 10.13 -11.93 4.29
C PRO A 106 11.44 -11.27 4.71
N THR A 107 12.59 -11.77 4.24
CA THR A 107 13.90 -11.17 4.47
C THR A 107 14.08 -9.80 3.80
N ASP A 108 13.33 -9.50 2.75
CA ASP A 108 13.32 -8.17 2.13
C ASP A 108 12.51 -7.18 2.99
N VAL A 109 11.39 -7.63 3.55
CA VAL A 109 10.60 -6.84 4.51
C VAL A 109 11.38 -6.60 5.80
N GLU A 110 12.12 -7.61 6.28
CA GLU A 110 13.01 -7.47 7.44
C GLU A 110 14.18 -6.51 7.15
N LEU A 111 14.72 -6.51 5.92
CA LEU A 111 15.70 -5.52 5.49
C LEU A 111 15.13 -4.11 5.57
N ALA A 112 13.90 -3.88 5.09
CA ALA A 112 13.23 -2.59 5.20
C ALA A 112 13.12 -2.12 6.66
N LYS A 113 12.71 -3.02 7.57
CA LYS A 113 12.69 -2.74 9.01
C LYS A 113 14.05 -2.31 9.54
N ASN A 114 15.11 -3.03 9.17
CA ASN A 114 16.46 -2.78 9.64
C ASN A 114 17.08 -1.48 9.09
N ILE A 115 16.64 -1.03 7.91
CA ILE A 115 17.02 0.25 7.31
C ILE A 115 16.22 1.41 7.93
N GLY A 116 15.02 1.14 8.45
CA GLY A 116 14.07 2.16 8.91
C GLY A 116 13.21 2.74 7.78
N CYS A 117 13.00 1.96 6.70
CA CYS A 117 12.10 2.27 5.60
C CYS A 117 10.89 1.33 5.58
N ARG A 118 10.03 1.47 4.57
CA ARG A 118 8.82 0.66 4.38
C ARG A 118 9.04 -0.43 3.34
N ALA A 119 8.20 -1.46 3.35
CA ALA A 119 8.29 -2.56 2.40
C ALA A 119 7.05 -2.67 1.53
N ILE A 120 7.27 -2.98 0.25
CA ILE A 120 6.26 -3.49 -0.68
C ILE A 120 6.58 -4.96 -0.90
N TYR A 121 5.65 -5.83 -0.51
CA TYR A 121 5.84 -7.27 -0.56
C TYR A 121 5.21 -7.86 -1.83
N LEU A 122 6.04 -8.47 -2.68
CA LEU A 122 5.60 -9.03 -3.98
C LEU A 122 4.92 -10.40 -3.81
N GLN A 123 3.91 -10.44 -2.96
CA GLN A 123 3.02 -11.57 -2.71
C GLN A 123 1.60 -11.05 -2.45
N ASP A 124 0.60 -11.88 -2.71
CA ASP A 124 -0.80 -11.53 -2.47
C ASP A 124 -1.28 -11.90 -1.06
N SER A 125 -0.43 -12.52 -0.22
CA SER A 125 -0.69 -12.88 1.17
C SER A 125 0.42 -12.40 2.09
N THR A 126 0.04 -11.89 3.27
CA THR A 126 0.94 -11.44 4.34
C THR A 126 1.15 -12.45 5.46
N GLU A 127 0.61 -13.67 5.35
CA GLU A 127 0.70 -14.68 6.43
C GLU A 127 2.14 -14.96 6.88
N ALA A 128 3.08 -15.07 5.92
CA ALA A 128 4.49 -15.27 6.24
C ALA A 128 5.14 -14.08 6.98
N LEU A 129 4.56 -12.90 6.88
CA LEU A 129 4.99 -11.70 7.61
C LEU A 129 4.43 -11.69 9.03
N LYS A 130 3.19 -12.16 9.23
CA LYS A 130 2.55 -12.30 10.56
C LYS A 130 3.38 -13.16 11.50
N GLU A 131 3.79 -14.32 11.03
CA GLU A 131 4.62 -15.25 11.79
C GLU A 131 5.93 -14.63 12.28
N LYS A 132 6.42 -13.60 11.57
CA LYS A 132 7.69 -12.92 11.87
C LYS A 132 7.51 -11.55 12.53
N GLY A 133 6.28 -11.07 12.76
CA GLY A 133 6.01 -9.75 13.30
C GLY A 133 6.51 -8.61 12.41
N LEU A 134 6.33 -8.75 11.10
CA LEU A 134 6.79 -7.80 10.07
C LEU A 134 5.64 -7.07 9.36
N GLU A 135 4.40 -7.27 9.78
CA GLU A 135 3.22 -6.69 9.11
C GLU A 135 3.22 -5.16 9.10
N GLU A 136 3.64 -4.55 10.21
CA GLU A 136 3.67 -3.07 10.34
C GLU A 136 4.65 -2.39 9.37
N VAL A 137 5.64 -3.12 8.88
CA VAL A 137 6.63 -2.61 7.92
C VAL A 137 6.12 -2.71 6.49
N CYS A 138 5.24 -3.68 6.22
CA CYS A 138 4.66 -3.92 4.90
C CYS A 138 3.48 -2.99 4.65
N VAL A 139 3.66 -2.01 3.78
CA VAL A 139 2.61 -1.03 3.44
C VAL A 139 1.73 -1.46 2.28
N LEU A 140 2.21 -2.38 1.46
CA LEU A 140 1.48 -2.94 0.33
C LEU A 140 1.95 -4.37 0.06
N ALA A 141 1.01 -5.30 -0.09
CA ALA A 141 1.27 -6.67 -0.51
C ALA A 141 0.51 -6.94 -1.81
N THR A 142 1.24 -7.12 -2.90
CA THR A 142 0.66 -7.37 -4.23
C THR A 142 1.74 -7.78 -5.23
N THR A 143 1.37 -8.61 -6.20
CA THR A 143 2.18 -8.91 -7.38
C THR A 143 1.84 -8.00 -8.58
N ASP A 144 0.80 -7.17 -8.48
CA ASP A 144 0.40 -6.24 -9.54
C ASP A 144 1.23 -4.95 -9.51
N TRP A 145 2.10 -4.79 -10.49
CA TRP A 145 2.95 -3.62 -10.64
C TRP A 145 2.19 -2.31 -10.97
N ASP A 146 0.97 -2.38 -11.47
CA ASP A 146 0.13 -1.18 -11.61
C ASP A 146 -0.22 -0.60 -10.23
N ARG A 147 -0.64 -1.46 -9.30
CA ARG A 147 -0.92 -1.05 -7.91
C ARG A 147 0.32 -0.49 -7.21
N ILE A 148 1.51 -1.08 -7.47
CA ILE A 148 2.76 -0.59 -6.89
C ILE A 148 3.07 0.84 -7.39
N ALA A 149 2.98 1.06 -8.69
CA ALA A 149 3.24 2.37 -9.29
C ALA A 149 2.23 3.43 -8.82
N GLU A 150 0.96 3.07 -8.75
CA GLU A 150 -0.11 3.94 -8.22
C GLU A 150 0.15 4.31 -6.76
N PHE A 151 0.49 3.32 -5.92
CA PHE A 151 0.80 3.54 -4.51
C PHE A 151 1.99 4.50 -4.33
N LEU A 152 3.10 4.26 -5.04
CA LEU A 152 4.29 5.11 -4.95
C LEU A 152 4.04 6.52 -5.49
N PHE A 153 3.17 6.68 -6.47
CA PHE A 153 2.81 7.98 -7.05
C PHE A 153 1.84 8.77 -6.19
N ALA A 154 0.81 8.10 -5.64
CA ALA A 154 -0.24 8.72 -4.83
C ALA A 154 0.17 8.93 -3.36
N GLY A 155 1.13 8.15 -2.87
CA GLY A 155 1.46 8.03 -1.46
C GLY A 155 0.47 7.14 -0.70
N GLU A 156 0.57 7.11 0.62
CA GLU A 156 -0.38 6.41 1.47
C GLU A 156 -1.73 7.11 1.46
N ARG A 157 -2.79 6.36 1.12
CA ARG A 157 -4.16 6.86 1.12
C ARG A 157 -4.86 6.46 2.42
N LYS A 158 -4.30 6.98 3.53
CA LYS A 158 -4.82 6.79 4.88
C LYS A 158 -5.22 8.12 5.49
N ALA A 159 -6.23 8.12 6.33
CA ALA A 159 -6.61 9.28 7.11
C ALA A 159 -7.29 8.86 8.42
N GLU A 160 -7.24 9.76 9.39
CA GLU A 160 -7.97 9.67 10.65
C GLU A 160 -8.68 10.99 10.92
N VAL A 161 -9.92 10.92 11.32
CA VAL A 161 -10.74 12.08 11.71
C VAL A 161 -11.36 11.82 13.07
N ARG A 162 -11.25 12.80 13.97
CA ARG A 162 -12.05 12.85 15.18
C ARG A 162 -12.95 14.07 15.14
N ARG A 163 -14.26 13.85 15.27
CA ARG A 163 -15.28 14.87 15.30
C ARG A 163 -16.03 14.78 16.62
N THR A 164 -16.05 15.86 17.39
CA THR A 164 -16.74 15.94 18.68
C THR A 164 -17.67 17.13 18.65
N THR A 165 -18.94 16.91 18.96
CA THR A 165 -19.97 17.93 19.17
C THR A 165 -20.45 17.86 20.61
N LYS A 166 -21.58 18.49 20.93
CA LYS A 166 -22.22 18.31 22.25
C LYS A 166 -22.99 16.99 22.33
N GLU A 167 -23.41 16.49 21.17
CA GLU A 167 -24.29 15.34 21.00
C GLU A 167 -23.49 14.07 20.68
N THR A 168 -22.30 14.20 20.03
CA THR A 168 -21.55 13.04 19.51
C THR A 168 -20.03 13.14 19.75
N ASP A 169 -19.38 12.00 19.93
CA ASP A 169 -17.91 11.84 19.85
C ASP A 169 -17.61 10.70 18.89
N ILE A 170 -16.98 11.04 17.77
CA ILE A 170 -16.79 10.16 16.62
C ILE A 170 -15.33 10.07 16.28
N TYR A 171 -14.86 8.85 16.11
CA TYR A 171 -13.54 8.53 15.54
C TYR A 171 -13.73 7.70 14.28
N VAL A 172 -13.11 8.13 13.20
CA VAL A 172 -13.04 7.42 11.92
C VAL A 172 -11.58 7.31 11.50
N ALA A 173 -11.14 6.11 11.16
CA ALA A 173 -9.87 5.87 10.50
C ALA A 173 -10.09 4.96 9.29
N LEU A 174 -9.43 5.26 8.18
CA LEU A 174 -9.53 4.45 6.99
C LEU A 174 -8.19 4.33 6.25
N ASN A 175 -8.07 3.21 5.52
CA ASN A 175 -7.03 2.96 4.55
C ASN A 175 -7.68 2.55 3.22
N LEU A 176 -7.58 3.41 2.20
CA LEU A 176 -8.17 3.13 0.88
C LEU A 176 -7.47 1.97 0.16
N ASP A 177 -6.21 1.66 0.54
CA ASP A 177 -5.41 0.55 -0.01
C ASP A 177 -5.43 -0.69 0.91
N GLY A 178 -6.50 -0.85 1.69
CA GLY A 178 -6.70 -1.96 2.62
C GLY A 178 -7.11 -3.28 1.97
N ASN A 179 -7.69 -4.14 2.79
CA ASN A 179 -8.18 -5.47 2.38
C ASN A 179 -9.62 -5.76 2.82
N GLY A 180 -10.36 -4.72 3.23
CA GLY A 180 -11.76 -4.82 3.67
C GLY A 180 -11.93 -5.17 5.14
N THR A 181 -10.91 -4.94 5.97
CA THR A 181 -11.01 -5.11 7.43
C THR A 181 -11.89 -4.01 8.03
N CYS A 182 -12.97 -4.39 8.72
CA CYS A 182 -13.90 -3.45 9.34
C CYS A 182 -13.95 -3.63 10.85
N ASP A 183 -13.92 -2.51 11.58
CA ASP A 183 -14.12 -2.45 13.03
C ASP A 183 -15.04 -1.27 13.36
N ILE A 184 -16.36 -1.54 13.36
CA ILE A 184 -17.40 -0.52 13.34
C ILE A 184 -18.33 -0.67 14.55
N PHE A 185 -18.57 0.43 15.24
CA PHE A 185 -19.52 0.52 16.33
C PHE A 185 -20.11 1.94 16.43
N THR A 186 -21.38 2.09 16.11
CA THR A 186 -22.13 3.36 16.26
C THR A 186 -23.22 3.27 17.33
N GLY A 187 -23.52 2.08 17.80
CA GLY A 187 -24.67 1.80 18.66
C GLY A 187 -25.98 1.54 17.90
N LEU A 188 -25.98 1.64 16.57
CA LEU A 188 -27.10 1.39 15.67
C LEU A 188 -26.78 0.20 14.77
N GLY A 189 -27.28 -0.99 15.11
CA GLY A 189 -26.87 -2.23 14.46
C GLY A 189 -27.08 -2.28 12.95
N PHE A 190 -28.17 -1.70 12.43
CA PHE A 190 -28.39 -1.64 10.98
C PHE A 190 -27.43 -0.66 10.30
N PHE A 191 -27.12 0.46 10.94
CA PHE A 191 -26.15 1.43 10.42
C PHE A 191 -24.72 0.87 10.42
N ASP A 192 -24.35 0.17 11.49
CA ASP A 192 -23.07 -0.57 11.55
C ASP A 192 -22.94 -1.54 10.38
N HIS A 193 -23.99 -2.34 10.11
CA HIS A 193 -24.04 -3.26 8.98
C HIS A 193 -23.87 -2.53 7.62
N MET A 194 -24.52 -1.41 7.42
CA MET A 194 -24.39 -0.63 6.18
C MET A 194 -22.98 -0.07 5.99
N LEU A 195 -22.36 0.44 7.05
CA LEU A 195 -21.00 0.92 7.01
C LEU A 195 -19.99 -0.22 6.75
N GLU A 196 -20.21 -1.41 7.30
CA GLU A 196 -19.41 -2.60 6.99
C GLU A 196 -19.50 -2.99 5.51
N GLN A 197 -20.67 -2.82 4.85
CA GLN A 197 -20.77 -3.08 3.41
C GLN A 197 -19.88 -2.13 2.62
N ILE A 198 -19.79 -0.86 3.02
CA ILE A 198 -18.88 0.11 2.39
C ILE A 198 -17.44 -0.41 2.49
N GLY A 199 -16.94 -0.74 3.68
CA GLY A 199 -15.56 -1.23 3.86
C GLY A 199 -15.29 -2.52 3.08
N LYS A 200 -16.15 -3.53 3.22
CA LYS A 200 -15.95 -4.85 2.59
C LYS A 200 -16.00 -4.81 1.06
N HIS A 201 -16.97 -4.11 0.49
CA HIS A 201 -17.14 -4.08 -0.96
C HIS A 201 -16.18 -3.13 -1.67
N SER A 202 -15.70 -2.09 -1.01
CA SER A 202 -14.66 -1.22 -1.56
C SER A 202 -13.25 -1.80 -1.38
N GLY A 203 -13.08 -2.77 -0.45
CA GLY A 203 -11.78 -3.29 -0.06
C GLY A 203 -10.98 -2.36 0.86
N MET A 204 -11.53 -1.21 1.28
CA MET A 204 -10.86 -0.34 2.24
C MET A 204 -10.91 -0.92 3.66
N ASP A 205 -9.87 -0.69 4.46
CA ASP A 205 -9.96 -0.92 5.89
C ASP A 205 -10.67 0.27 6.54
N LEU A 206 -11.63 0.00 7.42
CA LEU A 206 -12.49 1.01 8.01
C LEU A 206 -12.71 0.78 9.50
N THR A 207 -12.31 1.75 10.31
CA THR A 207 -12.59 1.79 11.74
C THR A 207 -13.51 2.97 12.04
N ILE A 208 -14.65 2.71 12.68
CA ILE A 208 -15.60 3.75 13.13
C ILE A 208 -15.99 3.46 14.56
N ARG A 209 -15.81 4.44 15.43
CA ARG A 209 -16.21 4.40 16.84
C ARG A 209 -17.03 5.64 17.16
N VAL A 210 -18.27 5.43 17.55
CA VAL A 210 -19.20 6.52 17.83
C VAL A 210 -19.80 6.37 19.21
N LYS A 211 -19.88 7.49 19.91
CA LYS A 211 -20.69 7.68 21.10
C LYS A 211 -21.63 8.84 20.81
N GLY A 212 -22.89 8.56 20.58
CA GLY A 212 -23.95 9.55 20.33
C GLY A 212 -24.98 9.59 21.43
N ASP A 213 -25.89 10.54 21.36
CA ASP A 213 -27.01 10.79 22.28
C ASP A 213 -28.26 9.98 21.88
N LEU A 214 -28.08 8.65 21.70
CA LEU A 214 -29.15 7.74 21.23
C LEU A 214 -30.40 7.68 22.10
N GLU A 215 -30.33 8.21 23.34
CA GLU A 215 -31.50 8.41 24.20
C GLU A 215 -32.42 9.54 23.72
N VAL A 216 -31.90 10.41 22.82
CA VAL A 216 -32.68 11.48 22.17
C VAL A 216 -33.29 10.94 20.85
N ASP A 217 -32.42 10.64 19.90
CA ASP A 217 -32.72 9.90 18.68
C ASP A 217 -31.42 9.48 17.96
N GLU A 218 -31.53 8.83 16.78
CA GLU A 218 -30.40 8.41 15.98
C GLU A 218 -29.84 9.49 15.03
N HIS A 219 -30.53 10.63 14.86
CA HIS A 219 -30.24 11.64 13.85
C HIS A 219 -28.80 12.17 13.94
N HIS A 220 -28.40 12.67 15.10
CA HIS A 220 -27.05 13.23 15.30
C HIS A 220 -25.96 12.18 15.07
N THR A 221 -26.19 10.95 15.52
CA THR A 221 -25.24 9.82 15.34
C THR A 221 -25.03 9.52 13.87
N ILE A 222 -26.07 9.44 13.08
CA ILE A 222 -26.00 9.11 11.63
C ILE A 222 -25.37 10.26 10.85
N GLU A 223 -25.88 11.49 11.04
CA GLU A 223 -25.42 12.68 10.32
C GLU A 223 -23.93 12.95 10.57
N ASP A 224 -23.53 13.06 11.82
CA ASP A 224 -22.15 13.39 12.19
C ASP A 224 -21.17 12.27 11.80
N THR A 225 -21.59 11.00 11.84
CA THR A 225 -20.77 9.89 11.36
C THR A 225 -20.56 9.98 9.85
N ALA A 226 -21.60 10.29 9.09
CA ALA A 226 -21.49 10.45 7.63
C ALA A 226 -20.57 11.63 7.27
N ILE A 227 -20.66 12.74 7.99
CA ILE A 227 -19.77 13.90 7.82
C ILE A 227 -18.32 13.50 8.10
N ALA A 228 -18.05 12.87 9.25
CA ALA A 228 -16.70 12.46 9.65
C ALA A 228 -16.09 11.44 8.65
N LEU A 229 -16.88 10.49 8.17
CA LEU A 229 -16.45 9.53 7.14
C LEU A 229 -16.14 10.25 5.81
N GLY A 230 -16.98 11.19 5.38
CA GLY A 230 -16.76 11.99 4.18
C GLY A 230 -15.48 12.83 4.25
N GLU A 231 -15.21 13.46 5.41
CA GLU A 231 -13.98 14.20 5.68
C GLU A 231 -12.75 13.27 5.64
N CYS A 232 -12.86 12.08 6.23
CA CYS A 232 -11.79 11.09 6.26
C CYS A 232 -11.46 10.58 4.85
N ILE A 233 -12.46 10.27 4.02
CA ILE A 233 -12.30 9.92 2.60
C ILE A 233 -11.63 11.06 1.82
N TYR A 234 -12.08 12.30 2.03
CA TYR A 234 -11.51 13.47 1.37
C TYR A 234 -10.02 13.64 1.67
N GLN A 235 -9.62 13.49 2.94
CA GLN A 235 -8.22 13.57 3.37
C GLN A 235 -7.39 12.43 2.75
N ALA A 236 -7.88 11.20 2.79
CA ALA A 236 -7.18 10.05 2.24
C ALA A 236 -7.02 10.11 0.70
N LEU A 237 -7.98 10.68 -0.02
CA LEU A 237 -7.90 10.89 -1.47
C LEU A 237 -6.86 11.96 -1.87
N GLY A 238 -6.51 12.85 -0.97
CA GLY A 238 -5.47 13.87 -1.17
C GLY A 238 -5.61 14.62 -2.50
N SER A 239 -4.61 14.50 -3.37
CA SER A 239 -4.58 15.17 -4.69
C SER A 239 -5.56 14.61 -5.71
N LYS A 240 -6.18 13.47 -5.43
CA LYS A 240 -7.09 12.74 -6.33
C LYS A 240 -6.47 12.34 -7.67
N ARG A 241 -5.13 12.25 -7.74
CA ARG A 241 -4.42 11.77 -8.93
C ARG A 241 -4.37 10.24 -8.91
N GLY A 242 -4.47 9.62 -10.09
CA GLY A 242 -4.42 8.16 -10.24
C GLY A 242 -5.67 7.43 -9.76
N ILE A 243 -6.79 8.11 -9.55
CA ILE A 243 -8.07 7.49 -9.20
C ILE A 243 -9.08 7.58 -10.35
N GLU A 244 -9.99 6.63 -10.42
CA GLU A 244 -11.21 6.71 -11.22
C GLU A 244 -12.26 7.48 -10.41
N ARG A 245 -12.65 8.68 -10.88
CA ARG A 245 -13.44 9.63 -10.11
C ARG A 245 -14.93 9.30 -10.03
N TYR A 246 -15.42 8.45 -10.93
CA TYR A 246 -16.84 8.27 -11.17
C TYR A 246 -17.35 6.95 -10.62
N GLY A 247 -18.57 7.00 -10.03
CA GLY A 247 -19.22 5.83 -9.48
C GLY A 247 -20.38 5.31 -10.33
N TYR A 248 -20.96 4.17 -9.93
CA TYR A 248 -21.92 3.38 -10.68
C TYR A 248 -23.27 3.27 -9.99
N ALA A 249 -24.27 2.82 -10.77
CA ALA A 249 -25.56 2.35 -10.28
C ALA A 249 -25.57 0.82 -10.24
N LEU A 250 -26.05 0.24 -9.15
CA LEU A 250 -26.18 -1.20 -8.99
C LEU A 250 -27.59 -1.58 -8.52
N PRO A 251 -28.22 -2.61 -9.13
CA PRO A 251 -29.40 -3.25 -8.56
C PRO A 251 -28.98 -4.19 -7.42
N MET A 252 -29.86 -4.40 -6.46
CA MET A 252 -29.75 -5.43 -5.44
C MET A 252 -31.10 -6.13 -5.31
N ASP A 253 -31.14 -7.40 -5.63
CA ASP A 253 -32.34 -8.22 -5.73
C ASP A 253 -33.43 -7.55 -6.62
N ASP A 254 -34.58 -7.26 -6.07
CA ASP A 254 -35.71 -6.58 -6.73
C ASP A 254 -35.72 -5.05 -6.52
N CYS A 255 -34.69 -4.51 -5.89
CA CYS A 255 -34.49 -3.08 -5.63
C CYS A 255 -33.46 -2.47 -6.56
N LEU A 256 -33.73 -1.27 -7.07
CA LEU A 256 -32.75 -0.47 -7.80
C LEU A 256 -32.47 0.81 -7.01
N CYS A 257 -31.19 0.99 -6.60
CA CYS A 257 -30.69 2.26 -6.11
C CYS A 257 -29.68 2.81 -7.12
N GLN A 258 -29.96 3.99 -7.65
CA GLN A 258 -29.07 4.65 -8.60
C GLN A 258 -28.29 5.76 -7.89
N VAL A 259 -26.99 5.57 -7.74
CA VAL A 259 -26.08 6.57 -7.15
C VAL A 259 -25.00 6.92 -8.17
N CYS A 260 -24.93 8.20 -8.55
CA CYS A 260 -23.87 8.72 -9.39
C CYS A 260 -22.97 9.61 -8.54
N LEU A 261 -21.69 9.28 -8.46
CA LEU A 261 -20.72 9.97 -7.62
C LEU A 261 -19.57 10.50 -8.48
N ASP A 262 -19.15 11.75 -8.24
CA ASP A 262 -17.94 12.34 -8.81
C ASP A 262 -17.13 13.05 -7.70
N PHE A 263 -15.91 12.63 -7.45
CA PHE A 263 -14.98 13.29 -6.53
C PHE A 263 -14.41 14.62 -7.08
N GLY A 264 -15.24 15.43 -7.70
CA GLY A 264 -14.87 16.68 -8.39
C GLY A 264 -14.36 17.82 -7.50
N GLY A 265 -14.53 17.74 -6.19
CA GLY A 265 -14.05 18.74 -5.22
C GLY A 265 -14.94 19.95 -5.05
N ARG A 266 -16.13 19.95 -5.65
CA ARG A 266 -17.19 20.93 -5.44
C ARG A 266 -18.40 20.19 -4.89
N PRO A 267 -18.76 20.33 -3.59
CA PRO A 267 -19.88 19.59 -3.02
C PRO A 267 -21.19 20.03 -3.70
N TRP A 268 -21.90 19.06 -4.21
CA TRP A 268 -23.22 19.22 -4.81
C TRP A 268 -24.02 17.93 -4.63
N LEU A 269 -25.26 18.05 -4.20
CA LEU A 269 -26.17 16.92 -4.03
C LEU A 269 -27.42 17.13 -4.88
N VAL A 270 -27.78 16.13 -5.69
CA VAL A 270 -29.08 15.97 -6.31
C VAL A 270 -29.76 14.78 -5.66
N TRP A 271 -30.93 14.99 -5.11
CA TRP A 271 -31.68 13.97 -4.38
C TRP A 271 -33.08 13.81 -4.99
N ASP A 272 -33.39 12.59 -5.38
CA ASP A 272 -34.69 12.24 -5.94
C ASP A 272 -35.12 10.89 -5.32
N ALA A 273 -35.53 10.94 -4.08
CA ALA A 273 -36.05 9.79 -3.34
C ALA A 273 -37.09 10.25 -2.31
N GLU A 274 -38.18 9.52 -2.23
CA GLU A 274 -39.23 9.72 -1.22
C GLU A 274 -39.21 8.57 -0.24
N PHE A 275 -39.15 8.89 1.05
CA PHE A 275 -39.30 7.91 2.13
C PHE A 275 -40.66 8.07 2.77
N LYS A 276 -41.31 6.93 3.03
CA LYS A 276 -42.64 6.89 3.69
C LYS A 276 -42.47 6.64 5.16
#